data_4f5ba844525dc5520c87dc2a78942ede
#
_entry.id   4f5ba844525dc5520c87dc2a78942ede
#
_cell.length_a   1.000
_cell.length_b   1.000
_cell.length_c   1.000
_cell.angle_alpha   90.00
_cell.angle_beta   90.00
_cell.angle_gamma   90.00
#
_symmetry.space_group_name_H-M   'P 1'
#
loop_
_entity.id
_entity.type
_entity.pdbx_description
1 polymer ?
#
loop_
_entity_poly.entity_id
_entity_poly.type
_entity_poly.pdbx_seq_one_letter_code
_entity_poly.pdbx_strand_id
1 'polypeptide(L)'
;MITPRQPLVRALADLLAALESVGAAHMIIGGLAVIARGVVRHTDDADATVWAADVEVPGLLRALSAHGIVGRIPDVESFAAQSQVLLLVHQPSGVPMDVSLAWLPFERDALARAQTVTVEGVAIPMATAQDLIVYKTIAWRDRDQRDVEDLLRLHRSRIDLTYIRDRVAEFAEAIDEPERLAQLDAVVARVDGERDA
;
A
#
# COMPACT_ATOMS: atom_id res chain seq x y z
N MET A 1 16.40 6.45 12.08
CA MET A 1 15.40 5.36 12.09
C MET A 1 14.16 5.93 12.79
N ILE A 2 13.04 6.09 12.08
CA ILE A 2 11.79 6.61 12.69
C ILE A 2 11.09 5.39 13.28
N THR A 3 10.95 5.34 14.59
CA THR A 3 10.22 4.28 15.28
C THR A 3 8.72 4.58 15.13
N PRO A 4 7.92 3.68 14.54
CA PRO A 4 6.46 3.82 14.55
C PRO A 4 5.95 3.93 15.98
N ARG A 5 4.86 4.68 16.17
CA ARG A 5 4.24 4.76 17.51
C ARG A 5 3.72 3.37 17.91
N GLN A 6 3.91 2.99 19.17
CA GLN A 6 3.45 1.69 19.69
C GLN A 6 1.99 1.33 19.33
N PRO A 7 1.02 2.28 19.29
CA PRO A 7 -0.35 2.01 18.84
C PRO A 7 -0.42 1.49 17.40
N LEU A 8 0.41 2.02 16.48
CA LEU A 8 0.43 1.61 15.07
C LEU A 8 1.03 0.20 14.92
N VAL A 9 2.10 -0.13 15.66
CA VAL A 9 2.71 -1.47 15.61
C VAL A 9 1.75 -2.54 16.12
N ARG A 10 1.03 -2.25 17.21
CA ARG A 10 -0.01 -3.15 17.73
C ARG A 10 -1.13 -3.35 16.71
N ALA A 11 -1.64 -2.26 16.15
CA ALA A 11 -2.71 -2.31 15.15
C ALA A 11 -2.30 -3.13 13.92
N LEU A 12 -1.03 -3.02 13.49
CA LEU A 12 -0.48 -3.83 12.40
C LEU A 12 -0.38 -5.31 12.77
N ALA A 13 0.08 -5.63 13.98
CA ALA A 13 0.15 -7.03 14.42
C ALA A 13 -1.24 -7.69 14.43
N ASP A 14 -2.25 -6.98 14.94
CA ASP A 14 -3.64 -7.46 14.95
C ASP A 14 -4.21 -7.58 13.52
N LEU A 15 -3.88 -6.65 12.61
CA LEU A 15 -4.27 -6.72 11.20
C LEU A 15 -3.64 -7.94 10.52
N LEU A 16 -2.34 -8.14 10.67
CA LEU A 16 -1.63 -9.28 10.05
C LEU A 16 -2.17 -10.61 10.57
N ALA A 17 -2.39 -10.74 11.89
CA ALA A 17 -2.98 -11.94 12.49
C ALA A 17 -4.37 -12.24 11.92
N ALA A 18 -5.21 -11.22 11.71
CA ALA A 18 -6.52 -11.38 11.08
C ALA A 18 -6.41 -11.87 9.63
N LEU A 19 -5.51 -11.26 8.82
CA LEU A 19 -5.31 -11.63 7.42
C LEU A 19 -4.73 -13.04 7.27
N GLU A 20 -3.77 -13.40 8.12
CA GLU A 20 -3.19 -14.74 8.17
C GLU A 20 -4.23 -15.80 8.54
N SER A 21 -5.16 -15.49 9.46
CA SER A 21 -6.18 -16.43 9.91
C SER A 21 -7.16 -16.87 8.81
N VAL A 22 -7.32 -16.05 7.76
CA VAL A 22 -8.15 -16.37 6.59
C VAL A 22 -7.30 -16.89 5.41
N GLY A 23 -5.98 -17.00 5.57
CA GLY A 23 -5.08 -17.52 4.54
C GLY A 23 -4.93 -16.58 3.33
N ALA A 24 -5.27 -15.30 3.45
CA ALA A 24 -5.20 -14.35 2.35
C ALA A 24 -3.76 -13.95 2.03
N ALA A 25 -3.38 -13.96 0.76
CA ALA A 25 -2.15 -13.31 0.32
C ALA A 25 -2.28 -11.79 0.55
N HIS A 26 -1.35 -11.21 1.30
CA HIS A 26 -1.43 -9.81 1.72
C HIS A 26 -0.06 -9.14 1.83
N MET A 27 -0.04 -7.82 1.78
CA MET A 27 1.12 -6.98 2.08
C MET A 27 0.69 -5.61 2.60
N ILE A 28 1.59 -4.96 3.33
CA ILE A 28 1.44 -3.56 3.71
C ILE A 28 1.92 -2.67 2.57
N ILE A 29 1.12 -1.66 2.27
CA ILE A 29 1.37 -0.63 1.27
C ILE A 29 1.36 0.76 1.92
N GLY A 30 1.08 1.82 1.18
CA GLY A 30 0.83 3.16 1.72
C GLY A 30 2.01 3.79 2.45
N GLY A 31 1.70 4.67 3.41
CA GLY A 31 2.69 5.50 4.09
C GLY A 31 3.73 4.73 4.87
N LEU A 32 3.33 3.67 5.54
CA LEU A 32 4.23 2.86 6.35
C LEU A 32 5.26 2.11 5.49
N ALA A 33 4.82 1.54 4.36
CA ALA A 33 5.73 0.89 3.43
C ALA A 33 6.72 1.89 2.81
N VAL A 34 6.29 3.12 2.51
CA VAL A 34 7.17 4.21 2.02
C VAL A 34 8.25 4.55 3.06
N ILE A 35 7.88 4.66 4.35
CA ILE A 35 8.83 4.86 5.46
C ILE A 35 9.82 3.68 5.56
N ALA A 36 9.34 2.46 5.43
CA ALA A 36 10.19 1.26 5.47
C ALA A 36 11.19 1.19 4.30
N ARG A 37 10.92 1.91 3.20
CA ARG A 37 11.83 2.07 2.06
C ARG A 37 12.80 3.26 2.22
N GLY A 38 12.82 3.92 3.37
CA GLY A 38 13.81 4.94 3.73
C GLY A 38 13.34 6.38 3.57
N VAL A 39 12.12 6.63 3.13
CA VAL A 39 11.56 7.99 3.03
C VAL A 39 11.24 8.52 4.43
N VAL A 40 11.70 9.74 4.71
CA VAL A 40 11.44 10.41 5.99
C VAL A 40 10.11 11.14 5.94
N ARG A 41 9.08 10.53 6.50
CA ARG A 41 7.75 11.13 6.61
C ARG A 41 6.99 10.59 7.83
N HIS A 42 5.84 11.18 8.12
CA HIS A 42 4.93 10.72 9.16
C HIS A 42 3.73 9.98 8.55
N THR A 43 3.23 8.95 9.25
CA THR A 43 1.95 8.29 8.98
C THR A 43 1.29 7.88 10.30
N ASP A 44 -0.04 7.99 10.36
CA ASP A 44 -0.87 7.58 11.48
C ASP A 44 -1.85 6.46 11.08
N ASP A 45 -1.83 6.06 9.82
CA ASP A 45 -2.67 5.06 9.20
C ASP A 45 -1.90 3.78 8.82
N ALA A 46 -2.61 2.68 8.64
CA ALA A 46 -2.07 1.44 8.12
C ALA A 46 -2.84 1.03 6.86
N ASP A 47 -2.15 0.95 5.75
CA ASP A 47 -2.71 0.54 4.46
C ASP A 47 -2.22 -0.86 4.12
N ALA A 48 -3.13 -1.77 3.78
CA ALA A 48 -2.81 -3.11 3.31
C ALA A 48 -3.52 -3.41 1.99
N THR A 49 -3.01 -4.39 1.26
CA THR A 49 -3.72 -5.00 0.15
C THR A 49 -3.79 -6.50 0.34
N VAL A 50 -4.91 -7.11 -0.05
CA VAL A 50 -5.14 -8.55 -0.05
C VAL A 50 -5.60 -8.99 -1.42
N TRP A 51 -5.25 -10.22 -1.82
CA TRP A 51 -5.76 -10.75 -3.08
C TRP A 51 -7.25 -11.08 -2.96
N ALA A 52 -8.10 -10.40 -3.72
CA ALA A 52 -9.56 -10.47 -3.58
C ALA A 52 -10.12 -11.88 -3.82
N ALA A 53 -9.49 -12.67 -4.71
CA ALA A 53 -9.92 -14.04 -4.99
C ALA A 53 -9.68 -15.03 -3.82
N ASP A 54 -8.83 -14.69 -2.85
CA ASP A 54 -8.53 -15.53 -1.69
C ASP A 54 -9.53 -15.31 -0.54
N VAL A 55 -10.39 -14.28 -0.63
CA VAL A 55 -11.24 -13.89 0.49
C VAL A 55 -12.70 -13.69 0.10
N GLU A 56 -13.58 -14.07 0.99
CA GLU A 56 -14.96 -13.59 1.01
C GLU A 56 -15.08 -12.44 2.01
N VAL A 57 -15.54 -11.28 1.55
CA VAL A 57 -15.59 -10.05 2.37
C VAL A 57 -16.27 -10.25 3.73
N PRO A 58 -17.43 -10.93 3.84
CA PRO A 58 -18.04 -11.20 5.17
C PRO A 58 -17.17 -12.05 6.09
N GLY A 59 -16.42 -13.01 5.52
CA GLY A 59 -15.45 -13.84 6.26
C GLY A 59 -14.28 -13.04 6.77
N LEU A 60 -13.72 -12.20 5.92
CA LEU A 60 -12.63 -11.29 6.25
C LEU A 60 -13.05 -10.29 7.34
N LEU A 61 -14.24 -9.68 7.24
CA LEU A 61 -14.75 -8.75 8.25
C LEU A 61 -14.93 -9.41 9.61
N ARG A 62 -15.38 -10.68 9.65
CA ARG A 62 -15.46 -11.45 10.92
C ARG A 62 -14.08 -11.69 11.52
N ALA A 63 -13.09 -12.06 10.72
CA ALA A 63 -11.72 -12.26 11.17
C ALA A 63 -11.12 -10.96 11.72
N LEU A 64 -11.27 -9.86 10.99
CA LEU A 64 -10.84 -8.52 11.42
C LEU A 64 -11.51 -8.12 12.75
N SER A 65 -12.83 -8.34 12.88
CA SER A 65 -13.58 -8.01 14.10
C SER A 65 -13.07 -8.80 15.32
N ALA A 66 -12.67 -10.06 15.15
CA ALA A 66 -12.09 -10.87 16.23
C ALA A 66 -10.77 -10.29 16.78
N HIS A 67 -10.09 -9.45 15.98
CA HIS A 67 -8.88 -8.71 16.35
C HIS A 67 -9.13 -7.22 16.67
N GLY A 68 -10.39 -6.84 16.93
CA GLY A 68 -10.77 -5.47 17.27
C GLY A 68 -10.72 -4.48 16.11
N ILE A 69 -10.72 -4.97 14.86
CA ILE A 69 -10.72 -4.14 13.66
C ILE A 69 -12.12 -4.16 13.04
N VAL A 70 -12.76 -3.01 12.96
CA VAL A 70 -14.15 -2.88 12.50
C VAL A 70 -14.28 -1.81 11.42
N GLY A 71 -15.41 -1.82 10.70
CA GLY A 71 -15.74 -0.75 9.75
C GLY A 71 -15.77 0.62 10.43
N ARG A 72 -15.15 1.63 9.81
CA ARG A 72 -15.22 3.03 10.28
C ARG A 72 -16.35 3.84 9.62
N ILE A 73 -17.07 3.20 8.69
CA ILE A 73 -18.26 3.76 8.04
C ILE A 73 -19.42 2.77 8.14
N PRO A 74 -20.69 3.26 8.09
CA PRO A 74 -21.84 2.39 7.88
C PRO A 74 -21.68 1.61 6.58
N ASP A 75 -22.17 0.37 6.54
CA ASP A 75 -22.21 -0.47 5.33
C ASP A 75 -20.85 -0.62 4.61
N VAL A 76 -19.76 -0.81 5.38
CA VAL A 76 -18.40 -0.99 4.85
C VAL A 76 -18.32 -2.09 3.77
N GLU A 77 -19.15 -3.12 3.88
CA GLU A 77 -19.23 -4.20 2.91
C GLU A 77 -19.78 -3.72 1.56
N SER A 78 -20.90 -2.99 1.57
CA SER A 78 -21.48 -2.41 0.35
C SER A 78 -20.54 -1.37 -0.29
N PHE A 79 -19.82 -0.61 0.53
CA PHE A 79 -18.78 0.31 0.03
C PHE A 79 -17.65 -0.45 -0.64
N ALA A 80 -17.15 -1.51 -0.02
CA ALA A 80 -16.06 -2.33 -0.57
C ALA A 80 -16.43 -3.01 -1.89
N ALA A 81 -17.70 -3.42 -2.06
CA ALA A 81 -18.17 -3.99 -3.32
C ALA A 81 -18.08 -3.01 -4.50
N GLN A 82 -18.11 -1.70 -4.24
CA GLN A 82 -18.05 -0.65 -5.26
C GLN A 82 -16.64 -0.07 -5.43
N SER A 83 -15.92 0.11 -4.32
CA SER A 83 -14.62 0.82 -4.27
C SER A 83 -13.41 -0.11 -4.23
N GLN A 84 -13.62 -1.42 -4.02
CA GLN A 84 -12.56 -2.40 -3.77
C GLN A 84 -11.67 -2.05 -2.55
N VAL A 85 -12.23 -1.32 -1.56
CA VAL A 85 -11.51 -0.93 -0.33
C VAL A 85 -12.40 -1.10 0.90
N LEU A 86 -11.88 -1.75 1.93
CA LEU A 86 -12.46 -1.79 3.27
C LEU A 86 -11.91 -0.63 4.09
N LEU A 87 -12.79 0.30 4.49
CA LEU A 87 -12.45 1.42 5.36
C LEU A 87 -12.67 1.00 6.83
N LEU A 88 -11.57 0.81 7.56
CA LEU A 88 -11.55 0.17 8.88
C LEU A 88 -10.92 1.07 9.95
N VAL A 89 -11.10 0.68 11.20
CA VAL A 89 -10.42 1.24 12.36
C VAL A 89 -10.08 0.15 13.36
N HIS A 90 -8.86 0.16 13.88
CA HIS A 90 -8.46 -0.66 15.01
C HIS A 90 -8.96 -0.02 16.30
N GLN A 91 -10.06 -0.53 16.87
CA GLN A 91 -10.74 0.06 18.03
C GLN A 91 -9.84 0.27 19.25
N PRO A 92 -8.96 -0.70 19.63
CA PRO A 92 -8.12 -0.53 20.83
C PRO A 92 -7.12 0.63 20.74
N SER A 93 -6.69 1.03 19.53
CA SER A 93 -5.70 2.11 19.34
C SER A 93 -6.23 3.34 18.62
N GLY A 94 -7.42 3.24 18.00
CA GLY A 94 -7.99 4.29 17.16
C GLY A 94 -7.28 4.48 15.81
N VAL A 95 -6.36 3.57 15.43
CA VAL A 95 -5.61 3.67 14.17
C VAL A 95 -6.53 3.40 12.99
N PRO A 96 -6.66 4.32 12.02
CA PRO A 96 -7.37 4.07 10.77
C PRO A 96 -6.62 3.04 9.92
N MET A 97 -7.38 2.20 9.21
CA MET A 97 -6.83 1.17 8.33
C MET A 97 -7.63 1.12 7.04
N ASP A 98 -6.93 1.01 5.92
CA ASP A 98 -7.53 0.75 4.62
C ASP A 98 -7.01 -0.57 4.06
N VAL A 99 -7.93 -1.49 3.75
CA VAL A 99 -7.59 -2.78 3.15
C VAL A 99 -8.15 -2.83 1.74
N SER A 100 -7.26 -2.70 0.75
CA SER A 100 -7.60 -2.82 -0.67
C SER A 100 -7.79 -4.28 -1.06
N LEU A 101 -8.83 -4.55 -1.84
CA LEU A 101 -9.14 -5.84 -2.42
C LEU A 101 -8.52 -5.92 -3.82
N ALA A 102 -7.28 -6.40 -3.91
CA ALA A 102 -6.50 -6.47 -5.14
C ALA A 102 -7.13 -7.43 -6.16
N TRP A 103 -7.23 -7.02 -7.42
CA TRP A 103 -7.83 -7.81 -8.48
C TRP A 103 -7.06 -7.75 -9.82
N LEU A 104 -6.12 -6.81 -9.97
CA LEU A 104 -5.32 -6.66 -11.18
C LEU A 104 -4.12 -7.61 -11.18
N PRO A 105 -3.69 -8.12 -12.35
CA PRO A 105 -2.50 -8.97 -12.47
C PRO A 105 -1.25 -8.35 -11.84
N PHE A 106 -1.03 -7.04 -12.04
CA PHE A 106 0.05 -6.30 -11.38
C PHE A 106 0.06 -6.49 -9.85
N GLU A 107 -1.11 -6.37 -9.21
CA GLU A 107 -1.23 -6.45 -7.75
C GLU A 107 -0.90 -7.85 -7.23
N ARG A 108 -1.29 -8.89 -7.96
CA ARG A 108 -0.92 -10.27 -7.66
C ARG A 108 0.60 -10.47 -7.71
N ASP A 109 1.24 -9.92 -8.72
CA ASP A 109 2.69 -9.99 -8.88
C ASP A 109 3.41 -9.17 -7.79
N ALA A 110 2.86 -8.01 -7.40
CA ALA A 110 3.38 -7.18 -6.32
C ALA A 110 3.29 -7.91 -4.97
N LEU A 111 2.18 -8.59 -4.68
CA LEU A 111 2.02 -9.45 -3.50
C LEU A 111 3.10 -10.55 -3.45
N ALA A 112 3.37 -11.21 -4.58
CA ALA A 112 4.39 -12.26 -4.67
C ALA A 112 5.82 -11.71 -4.47
N ARG A 113 6.07 -10.43 -4.77
CA ARG A 113 7.37 -9.74 -4.57
C ARG A 113 7.50 -9.05 -3.23
N ALA A 114 6.47 -9.07 -2.39
CA ALA A 114 6.52 -8.41 -1.08
C ALA A 114 7.75 -8.85 -0.28
N GLN A 115 8.39 -7.91 0.38
CA GLN A 115 9.59 -8.15 1.17
C GLN A 115 9.29 -8.00 2.66
N THR A 116 9.67 -8.99 3.44
CA THR A 116 9.50 -8.94 4.89
C THR A 116 10.44 -7.91 5.51
N VAL A 117 9.85 -6.98 6.27
CA VAL A 117 10.55 -5.99 7.11
C VAL A 117 10.18 -6.25 8.55
N THR A 118 11.16 -6.30 9.45
CA THR A 118 10.90 -6.47 10.90
C THR A 118 10.81 -5.11 11.57
N VAL A 119 9.66 -4.83 12.20
CA VAL A 119 9.41 -3.61 12.96
C VAL A 119 9.01 -4.00 14.38
N GLU A 120 9.81 -3.61 15.37
CA GLU A 120 9.60 -3.95 16.80
C GLU A 120 9.31 -5.46 17.03
N GLY A 121 10.00 -6.34 16.29
CA GLY A 121 9.85 -7.79 16.41
C GLY A 121 8.70 -8.39 15.58
N VAL A 122 7.87 -7.58 14.94
CA VAL A 122 6.80 -8.03 14.04
C VAL A 122 7.35 -8.14 12.62
N ALA A 123 7.22 -9.32 12.00
CA ALA A 123 7.59 -9.55 10.61
C ALA A 123 6.43 -9.10 9.70
N ILE A 124 6.67 -8.11 8.85
CA ILE A 124 5.63 -7.45 8.07
C ILE A 124 5.96 -7.59 6.58
N PRO A 125 5.13 -8.25 5.77
CA PRO A 125 5.28 -8.24 4.31
C PRO A 125 4.94 -6.85 3.78
N MET A 126 5.87 -6.21 3.08
CA MET A 126 5.71 -4.85 2.57
C MET A 126 6.01 -4.78 1.08
N ALA A 127 5.29 -3.93 0.37
CA ALA A 127 5.51 -3.65 -1.04
C ALA A 127 6.94 -3.19 -1.31
N THR A 128 7.49 -3.52 -2.47
CA THR A 128 8.80 -3.05 -2.92
C THR A 128 8.76 -1.56 -3.27
N ALA A 129 9.91 -0.90 -3.35
CA ALA A 129 9.97 0.51 -3.76
C ALA A 129 9.36 0.74 -5.15
N GLN A 130 9.63 -0.15 -6.11
CA GLN A 130 9.08 -0.02 -7.46
C GLN A 130 7.55 -0.23 -7.50
N ASP A 131 7.01 -1.18 -6.73
CA ASP A 131 5.56 -1.39 -6.66
C ASP A 131 4.86 -0.21 -5.95
N LEU A 132 5.50 0.37 -4.91
CA LEU A 132 5.00 1.59 -4.27
C LEU A 132 4.95 2.78 -5.23
N ILE A 133 5.97 2.95 -6.10
CA ILE A 133 5.94 4.00 -7.12
C ILE A 133 4.73 3.81 -8.04
N VAL A 134 4.40 2.58 -8.46
CA VAL A 134 3.20 2.32 -9.27
C VAL A 134 1.94 2.72 -8.49
N TYR A 135 1.72 2.19 -7.29
CA TYR A 135 0.53 2.51 -6.48
C TYR A 135 0.38 4.02 -6.23
N LYS A 136 1.49 4.71 -5.92
CA LYS A 136 1.50 6.15 -5.65
C LYS A 136 1.26 6.99 -6.90
N THR A 137 1.77 6.56 -8.05
CA THR A 137 1.48 7.21 -9.34
C THR A 137 0.00 7.09 -9.70
N ILE A 138 -0.62 5.95 -9.45
CA ILE A 138 -2.04 5.75 -9.73
C ILE A 138 -2.92 6.61 -8.79
N ALA A 139 -2.61 6.68 -7.50
CA ALA A 139 -3.35 7.50 -6.54
C ALA A 139 -3.19 9.01 -6.74
N TRP A 140 -2.01 9.46 -7.10
CA TRP A 140 -1.59 10.80 -7.53
C TRP A 140 -2.03 12.00 -6.68
N ARG A 141 -2.30 11.82 -5.39
CA ARG A 141 -2.53 12.94 -4.47
C ARG A 141 -1.24 13.72 -4.22
N ASP A 142 -1.29 14.95 -3.76
CA ASP A 142 -0.09 15.79 -3.50
C ASP A 142 0.97 15.08 -2.64
N ARG A 143 0.53 14.28 -1.69
CA ARG A 143 1.41 13.45 -0.86
C ARG A 143 2.04 12.31 -1.65
N ASP A 144 1.27 11.68 -2.54
CA ASP A 144 1.73 10.55 -3.34
C ASP A 144 2.78 10.98 -4.36
N GLN A 145 2.66 12.17 -4.95
CA GLN A 145 3.66 12.75 -5.84
C GLN A 145 5.01 12.93 -5.14
N ARG A 146 5.00 13.43 -3.89
CA ARG A 146 6.23 13.55 -3.07
C ARG A 146 6.81 12.18 -2.73
N ASP A 147 5.97 11.21 -2.37
CA ASP A 147 6.40 9.84 -2.10
C ASP A 147 7.09 9.23 -3.35
N VAL A 148 6.52 9.41 -4.56
CA VAL A 148 7.11 8.96 -5.84
C VAL A 148 8.48 9.59 -6.05
N GLU A 149 8.59 10.91 -5.88
CA GLU A 149 9.84 11.65 -6.04
C GLU A 149 10.92 11.18 -5.08
N ASP A 150 10.60 11.03 -3.80
CA ASP A 150 11.53 10.57 -2.77
C ASP A 150 11.96 9.11 -2.96
N LEU A 151 11.03 8.22 -3.34
CA LEU A 151 11.35 6.83 -3.68
C LEU A 151 12.26 6.74 -4.91
N LEU A 152 12.02 7.56 -5.94
CA LEU A 152 12.88 7.64 -7.12
C LEU A 152 14.29 8.13 -6.74
N ARG A 153 14.42 9.19 -5.94
CA ARG A 153 15.73 9.69 -5.47
C ARG A 153 16.53 8.62 -4.73
N LEU A 154 15.85 7.87 -3.82
CA LEU A 154 16.51 6.87 -2.98
C LEU A 154 16.84 5.57 -3.72
N HIS A 155 16.01 5.17 -4.67
CA HIS A 155 16.09 3.83 -5.26
C HIS A 155 16.37 3.82 -6.76
N ARG A 156 16.60 4.97 -7.42
CA ARG A 156 16.74 5.13 -8.87
C ARG A 156 17.68 4.13 -9.55
N SER A 157 18.77 3.76 -8.88
CA SER A 157 19.76 2.81 -9.39
C SER A 157 19.39 1.32 -9.18
N ARG A 158 18.30 1.04 -8.48
CA ARG A 158 17.90 -0.32 -8.08
C ARG A 158 16.51 -0.71 -8.57
N ILE A 159 15.80 0.22 -9.20
CA ILE A 159 14.45 0.01 -9.74
C ILE A 159 14.49 -0.14 -11.25
N ASP A 160 13.57 -0.94 -11.78
CA ASP A 160 13.34 -1.07 -13.21
C ASP A 160 12.27 -0.06 -13.66
N LEU A 161 12.70 1.03 -14.29
CA LEU A 161 11.78 2.05 -14.81
C LEU A 161 10.90 1.55 -15.95
N THR A 162 11.39 0.62 -16.77
CA THR A 162 10.59 0.04 -17.85
C THR A 162 9.41 -0.72 -17.24
N TYR A 163 9.71 -1.58 -16.25
CA TYR A 163 8.66 -2.27 -15.50
C TYR A 163 7.65 -1.30 -14.87
N ILE A 164 8.11 -0.24 -14.20
CA ILE A 164 7.22 0.74 -13.55
C ILE A 164 6.30 1.40 -14.58
N ARG A 165 6.86 1.85 -15.72
CA ARG A 165 6.09 2.50 -16.79
C ARG A 165 5.03 1.57 -17.38
N ASP A 166 5.39 0.31 -17.67
CA ASP A 166 4.47 -0.68 -18.20
C ASP A 166 3.31 -0.93 -17.23
N ARG A 167 3.60 -1.05 -15.92
CA ARG A 167 2.56 -1.27 -14.91
C ARG A 167 1.68 -0.04 -14.69
N VAL A 168 2.27 1.17 -14.71
CA VAL A 168 1.50 2.41 -14.63
C VAL A 168 0.60 2.57 -15.85
N ALA A 169 1.07 2.28 -17.05
CA ALA A 169 0.26 2.35 -18.26
C ALA A 169 -0.94 1.38 -18.20
N GLU A 170 -0.67 0.12 -17.85
CA GLU A 170 -1.72 -0.91 -17.69
C GLU A 170 -2.77 -0.53 -16.64
N PHE A 171 -2.33 -0.05 -15.48
CA PHE A 171 -3.23 0.31 -14.40
C PHE A 171 -4.02 1.58 -14.72
N ALA A 172 -3.36 2.59 -15.31
CA ALA A 172 -3.97 3.85 -15.73
C ALA A 172 -5.08 3.64 -16.79
N GLU A 173 -4.86 2.72 -17.72
CA GLU A 173 -5.88 2.30 -18.68
C GLU A 173 -7.08 1.65 -17.99
N ALA A 174 -6.84 0.78 -17.01
CA ALA A 174 -7.89 0.07 -16.30
C ALA A 174 -8.80 0.99 -15.45
N ILE A 175 -8.29 2.18 -15.03
CA ILE A 175 -9.05 3.17 -14.23
C ILE A 175 -9.45 4.42 -15.01
N ASP A 176 -9.22 4.45 -16.34
CA ASP A 176 -9.51 5.59 -17.24
C ASP A 176 -8.78 6.90 -16.84
N GLU A 177 -7.50 6.79 -16.44
CA GLU A 177 -6.62 7.91 -16.04
C GLU A 177 -5.31 7.92 -16.84
N PRO A 178 -5.36 8.09 -18.18
CA PRO A 178 -4.22 7.88 -19.07
C PRO A 178 -3.06 8.85 -18.85
N GLU A 179 -3.29 10.00 -18.22
CA GLU A 179 -2.27 11.00 -17.93
C GLU A 179 -1.24 10.57 -16.85
N ARG A 180 -1.50 9.49 -16.10
CA ARG A 180 -0.62 9.03 -15.02
C ARG A 180 0.79 8.70 -15.50
N LEU A 181 0.91 8.14 -16.70
CA LEU A 181 2.22 7.83 -17.28
C LEU A 181 3.03 9.11 -17.57
N ALA A 182 2.41 10.13 -18.19
CA ALA A 182 3.06 11.39 -18.47
C ALA A 182 3.46 12.13 -17.18
N GLN A 183 2.64 12.04 -16.14
CA GLN A 183 2.92 12.59 -14.81
C GLN A 183 4.12 11.90 -14.15
N LEU A 184 4.21 10.57 -14.22
CA LEU A 184 5.39 9.82 -13.76
C LEU A 184 6.65 10.25 -14.51
N ASP A 185 6.60 10.32 -15.84
CA ASP A 185 7.74 10.68 -16.67
C ASP A 185 8.25 12.10 -16.38
N ALA A 186 7.36 13.03 -16.06
CA ALA A 186 7.75 14.38 -15.63
C ALA A 186 8.52 14.37 -14.30
N VAL A 187 8.11 13.53 -13.34
CA VAL A 187 8.84 13.36 -12.06
C VAL A 187 10.20 12.68 -12.29
N VAL A 188 10.25 11.64 -13.11
CA VAL A 188 11.50 10.95 -13.45
C VAL A 188 12.51 11.92 -14.08
N ALA A 189 12.07 12.71 -15.07
CA ALA A 189 12.94 13.70 -15.73
C ALA A 189 13.50 14.75 -14.76
N ARG A 190 12.68 15.20 -13.79
CA ARG A 190 13.13 16.14 -12.75
C ARG A 190 14.19 15.52 -11.84
N VAL A 191 13.95 14.29 -11.36
CA VAL A 191 14.89 13.58 -10.46
C VAL A 191 16.20 13.26 -11.19
N ASP A 192 16.15 12.85 -12.45
CA ASP A 192 17.35 12.56 -13.24
C ASP A 192 18.14 13.87 -13.51
N GLY A 193 17.47 14.99 -13.84
CA GLY A 193 18.14 16.28 -14.02
C GLY A 193 18.83 16.84 -12.77
N GLU A 194 18.32 16.56 -11.56
CA GLU A 194 18.96 16.94 -10.31
C GLU A 194 20.25 16.14 -10.01
N ARG A 195 20.39 14.94 -10.58
CA ARG A 195 21.57 14.07 -10.38
C ARG A 195 22.74 14.43 -11.30
N ASP A 196 22.44 15.07 -12.41
CA ASP A 196 23.42 15.46 -13.42
C ASP A 196 23.94 16.89 -13.19
N ALA A 197 23.36 17.64 -12.23
CA ALA A 197 23.73 19.00 -11.84
C ALA A 197 24.69 19.04 -10.64
#